data_eb6a1099d30b110d91a657a0ab2e6244
#
_entry.id   eb6a1099d30b110d91a657a0ab2e6244
#
_cell.length_a   1.000
_cell.length_b   1.000
_cell.length_c   1.000
_cell.angle_alpha   90.00
_cell.angle_beta   90.00
_cell.angle_gamma   90.00
#
_symmetry.space_group_name_H-M   'P 1'
#
loop_
_entity.id
_entity.type
_entity.pdbx_description
1 polymer ?
#
loop_
_entity_poly.entity_id
_entity_poly.type
_entity_poly.pdbx_seq_one_letter_code
_entity_poly.pdbx_strand_id
1 'polypeptide(L)'
;MADNRWQGMEDLSYVRLLEEQLCAHRENVNYALATIVDTDQNTARTQGKMMVYENGAAVGTVGGGALETKVIHDACQAISTGRGGLFHYNMNSQAAREGLACGGSMSVFIEVYASRPVLVMCGAGHVGGCMMRLARLTGFQIILADERPEALIADKINAADRYIPIKNYEEDLGKARLPQGAFYVLAGPNHDADRKALAAVLNASPAYVGMIGGKPKITAIFEKLHAMGYSQEQLDQVYTPIGLDVGNETPEEIAVSILAEVLMVKNKKGRPQNV
;
A
#
# COMPACT_ATOMS: atom_id res chain seq x y z
N MET A 1 -29.57 -32.83 -5.37
CA MET A 1 -29.68 -32.47 -6.79
C MET A 1 -29.51 -30.94 -6.84
N ALA A 2 -28.33 -30.47 -7.06
CA ALA A 2 -28.06 -29.04 -7.26
C ALA A 2 -28.35 -28.69 -8.72
N ASP A 3 -29.32 -27.81 -8.90
CA ASP A 3 -29.87 -27.39 -10.18
C ASP A 3 -28.81 -26.56 -10.94
N ASN A 4 -28.35 -27.08 -12.05
CA ASN A 4 -27.27 -26.58 -12.87
C ASN A 4 -27.75 -25.42 -13.78
N ARG A 5 -28.21 -24.30 -13.20
CA ARG A 5 -28.87 -23.18 -13.90
C ARG A 5 -27.96 -21.98 -14.22
N TRP A 6 -26.64 -22.13 -14.11
CA TRP A 6 -25.68 -21.06 -14.36
C TRP A 6 -24.80 -21.34 -15.59
N GLN A 7 -25.41 -21.38 -16.76
CA GLN A 7 -24.70 -21.45 -18.05
C GLN A 7 -25.02 -20.22 -18.89
N GLY A 8 -24.35 -19.12 -18.59
CA GLY A 8 -24.30 -17.94 -19.45
C GLY A 8 -22.89 -17.37 -19.52
N MET A 9 -22.41 -17.01 -20.69
CA MET A 9 -21.07 -16.40 -20.90
C MET A 9 -20.88 -15.11 -20.09
N GLU A 10 -21.95 -14.44 -19.66
CA GLU A 10 -21.90 -13.25 -18.80
C GLU A 10 -21.46 -13.57 -17.36
N ASP A 11 -21.79 -14.75 -16.88
CA ASP A 11 -21.42 -15.22 -15.54
C ASP A 11 -19.90 -15.43 -15.39
N LEU A 12 -19.24 -15.95 -16.42
CA LEU A 12 -17.80 -16.15 -16.43
C LEU A 12 -17.03 -14.82 -16.40
N SER A 13 -17.57 -13.76 -17.01
CA SER A 13 -16.95 -12.43 -16.97
C SER A 13 -17.02 -11.80 -15.59
N TYR A 14 -18.10 -12.03 -14.85
CA TYR A 14 -18.27 -11.54 -13.49
C TYR A 14 -17.40 -12.31 -12.47
N VAL A 15 -17.32 -13.62 -12.60
CA VAL A 15 -16.42 -14.46 -11.79
C VAL A 15 -14.96 -13.99 -11.98
N ARG A 16 -14.54 -13.81 -13.23
CA ARG A 16 -13.18 -13.28 -13.52
C ARG A 16 -12.94 -11.91 -12.87
N LEU A 17 -13.93 -11.03 -12.87
CA LEU A 17 -13.81 -9.72 -12.23
C LEU A 17 -13.62 -9.83 -10.72
N LEU A 18 -14.34 -10.76 -10.05
CA LEU A 18 -14.18 -11.03 -8.62
C LEU A 18 -12.80 -11.64 -8.28
N GLU A 19 -12.35 -12.58 -9.11
CA GLU A 19 -11.02 -13.19 -8.96
C GLU A 19 -9.92 -12.14 -9.09
N GLU A 20 -10.05 -11.25 -10.06
CA GLU A 20 -9.08 -10.17 -10.29
C GLU A 20 -9.07 -9.17 -9.13
N GLN A 21 -10.22 -8.78 -8.59
CA GLN A 21 -10.31 -7.94 -7.40
C GLN A 21 -9.66 -8.62 -6.18
N LEU A 22 -9.89 -9.92 -6.01
CA LEU A 22 -9.29 -10.69 -4.92
C LEU A 22 -7.78 -10.77 -5.08
N CYS A 23 -7.27 -10.96 -6.31
CA CYS A 23 -5.86 -10.97 -6.63
C CYS A 23 -5.22 -9.61 -6.30
N ALA A 24 -5.78 -8.51 -6.83
CA ALA A 24 -5.30 -7.16 -6.57
C ALA A 24 -5.28 -6.80 -5.08
N HIS A 25 -6.31 -7.26 -4.35
CA HIS A 25 -6.36 -7.05 -2.89
C HIS A 25 -5.27 -7.84 -2.14
N ARG A 26 -4.99 -9.08 -2.56
CA ARG A 26 -3.90 -9.90 -1.98
C ARG A 26 -2.52 -9.35 -2.31
N GLU A 27 -2.35 -8.88 -3.54
CA GLU A 27 -1.10 -8.29 -4.02
C GLU A 27 -0.90 -6.85 -3.55
N ASN A 28 -1.90 -6.28 -2.87
CA ASN A 28 -1.90 -4.91 -2.36
C ASN A 28 -1.69 -3.86 -3.46
N VAL A 29 -2.42 -4.00 -4.56
CA VAL A 29 -2.37 -3.11 -5.74
C VAL A 29 -3.55 -2.15 -5.72
N ASN A 30 -3.31 -0.89 -6.10
CA ASN A 30 -4.36 0.11 -6.30
C ASN A 30 -5.24 -0.24 -7.50
N TYR A 31 -6.55 -0.12 -7.34
CA TYR A 31 -7.49 -0.20 -8.44
C TYR A 31 -8.75 0.63 -8.18
N ALA A 32 -9.52 0.88 -9.21
CA ALA A 32 -10.86 1.42 -9.10
C ALA A 32 -11.88 0.46 -9.68
N LEU A 33 -13.07 0.42 -9.09
CA LEU A 33 -14.22 -0.31 -9.59
C LEU A 33 -15.26 0.68 -10.12
N ALA A 34 -15.46 0.68 -11.41
CA ALA A 34 -16.49 1.45 -12.08
C ALA A 34 -17.77 0.61 -12.21
N THR A 35 -18.90 1.12 -11.70
CA THR A 35 -20.20 0.44 -11.72
C THR A 35 -21.23 1.34 -12.35
N ILE A 36 -21.96 0.85 -13.36
CA ILE A 36 -23.15 1.54 -13.90
C ILE A 36 -24.22 1.58 -12.82
N VAL A 37 -24.69 2.78 -12.48
CA VAL A 37 -25.74 2.98 -11.46
C VAL A 37 -27.04 3.54 -12.04
N ASP A 38 -26.96 4.21 -13.20
CA ASP A 38 -28.14 4.74 -13.89
C ASP A 38 -27.87 4.89 -15.39
N THR A 39 -28.91 4.71 -16.23
CA THR A 39 -28.84 4.87 -17.68
C THR A 39 -30.19 5.40 -18.20
N ASP A 40 -30.16 6.19 -19.29
CA ASP A 40 -31.38 6.54 -19.98
C ASP A 40 -31.89 5.41 -20.92
N GLN A 41 -33.10 5.60 -21.47
CA GLN A 41 -33.77 4.59 -22.32
C GLN A 41 -33.04 4.31 -23.64
N ASN A 42 -32.08 5.16 -24.03
CA ASN A 42 -31.35 5.05 -25.30
C ASN A 42 -30.00 4.34 -25.13
N THR A 43 -29.67 3.91 -23.93
CA THR A 43 -28.40 3.26 -23.62
C THR A 43 -28.54 1.75 -23.84
N ALA A 44 -27.68 1.17 -24.68
CA ALA A 44 -27.71 -0.25 -25.03
C ALA A 44 -27.40 -1.19 -23.84
N ARG A 45 -26.73 -0.68 -22.81
CA ARG A 45 -26.34 -1.47 -21.64
C ARG A 45 -26.76 -0.77 -20.36
N THR A 46 -27.56 -1.47 -19.55
CA THR A 46 -28.11 -0.97 -18.29
C THR A 46 -27.35 -1.45 -17.04
N GLN A 47 -26.47 -2.41 -17.21
CA GLN A 47 -25.68 -2.99 -16.12
C GLN A 47 -24.25 -3.27 -16.61
N GLY A 48 -23.28 -3.03 -15.75
CA GLY A 48 -21.88 -3.34 -16.03
C GLY A 48 -20.97 -2.93 -14.90
N LYS A 49 -19.88 -3.67 -14.79
CA LYS A 49 -18.79 -3.36 -13.87
C LYS A 49 -17.47 -3.51 -14.60
N MET A 50 -16.53 -2.62 -14.29
CA MET A 50 -15.18 -2.64 -14.83
C MET A 50 -14.21 -2.27 -13.74
N MET A 51 -13.25 -3.14 -13.50
CA MET A 51 -12.08 -2.86 -12.68
C MET A 51 -11.01 -2.21 -13.52
N VAL A 52 -10.40 -1.15 -13.02
CA VAL A 52 -9.35 -0.39 -13.71
C VAL A 52 -8.14 -0.29 -12.79
N TYR A 53 -6.97 -0.63 -13.32
CA TYR A 53 -5.69 -0.46 -12.67
C TYR A 53 -5.10 0.93 -12.92
N GLU A 54 -4.12 1.34 -12.12
CA GLU A 54 -3.46 2.64 -12.23
C GLU A 54 -2.81 2.87 -13.61
N ASN A 55 -2.33 1.81 -14.27
CA ASN A 55 -1.75 1.84 -15.62
C ASN A 55 -2.78 1.86 -16.75
N GLY A 56 -4.08 1.90 -16.44
CA GLY A 56 -5.17 1.89 -17.40
C GLY A 56 -5.58 0.50 -17.91
N ALA A 57 -4.92 -0.58 -17.46
CA ALA A 57 -5.41 -1.94 -17.73
C ALA A 57 -6.78 -2.13 -17.06
N ALA A 58 -7.69 -2.82 -17.75
CA ALA A 58 -9.06 -2.98 -17.25
C ALA A 58 -9.58 -4.41 -17.44
N VAL A 59 -10.46 -4.83 -16.54
CA VAL A 59 -11.17 -6.11 -16.55
C VAL A 59 -12.67 -5.87 -16.36
N GLY A 60 -13.51 -6.51 -17.16
CA GLY A 60 -14.93 -6.22 -17.21
C GLY A 60 -15.27 -5.13 -18.21
N THR A 61 -16.51 -4.61 -18.20
CA THR A 61 -16.96 -3.60 -19.16
C THR A 61 -18.15 -2.80 -18.63
N VAL A 62 -18.21 -1.53 -19.02
CA VAL A 62 -19.34 -0.61 -18.80
C VAL A 62 -20.03 -0.18 -20.10
N GLY A 63 -19.77 -0.88 -21.24
CA GLY A 63 -20.49 -0.64 -22.49
C GLY A 63 -19.64 -0.56 -23.75
N GLY A 64 -18.31 -0.47 -23.63
CA GLY A 64 -17.39 -0.46 -24.77
C GLY A 64 -17.14 0.92 -25.42
N GLY A 65 -16.22 0.95 -26.37
CA GLY A 65 -15.93 2.12 -27.21
C GLY A 65 -15.40 3.36 -26.47
N ALA A 66 -15.75 4.52 -27.00
CA ALA A 66 -15.27 5.82 -26.49
C ALA A 66 -15.70 6.10 -25.03
N LEU A 67 -16.80 5.50 -24.56
CA LEU A 67 -17.25 5.61 -23.18
C LEU A 67 -16.26 4.94 -22.23
N GLU A 68 -15.87 3.70 -22.50
CA GLU A 68 -14.91 2.99 -21.65
C GLU A 68 -13.58 3.73 -21.55
N THR A 69 -13.10 4.30 -22.64
CA THR A 69 -11.87 5.11 -22.63
C THR A 69 -11.98 6.29 -21.65
N LYS A 70 -13.12 6.97 -21.60
CA LYS A 70 -13.37 8.07 -20.64
C LYS A 70 -13.46 7.54 -19.21
N VAL A 71 -14.20 6.44 -18.99
CA VAL A 71 -14.33 5.83 -17.66
C VAL A 71 -12.97 5.36 -17.15
N ILE A 72 -12.14 4.75 -18.00
CA ILE A 72 -10.76 4.34 -17.64
C ILE A 72 -9.92 5.57 -17.25
N HIS A 73 -9.98 6.64 -18.04
CA HIS A 73 -9.25 7.87 -17.73
C HIS A 73 -9.65 8.44 -16.37
N ASP A 74 -10.96 8.57 -16.12
CA ASP A 74 -11.49 9.12 -14.87
C ASP A 74 -11.19 8.20 -13.67
N ALA A 75 -11.21 6.88 -13.89
CA ALA A 75 -10.81 5.89 -12.90
C ALA A 75 -9.32 6.00 -12.52
N CYS A 76 -8.42 6.15 -13.50
CA CYS A 76 -6.99 6.39 -13.25
C CYS A 76 -6.77 7.70 -12.47
N GLN A 77 -7.51 8.76 -12.81
CA GLN A 77 -7.46 10.02 -12.08
C GLN A 77 -8.01 9.88 -10.66
N ALA A 78 -9.08 9.11 -10.48
CA ALA A 78 -9.63 8.80 -9.16
C ALA A 78 -8.61 8.04 -8.29
N ILE A 79 -7.92 7.04 -8.85
CA ILE A 79 -6.85 6.30 -8.15
C ILE A 79 -5.73 7.25 -7.73
N SER A 80 -5.23 8.11 -8.62
CA SER A 80 -4.12 9.02 -8.35
C SER A 80 -4.43 10.04 -7.24
N THR A 81 -5.70 10.47 -7.16
CA THR A 81 -6.17 11.43 -6.14
C THR A 81 -6.70 10.77 -4.88
N GLY A 82 -6.94 9.46 -4.90
CA GLY A 82 -7.59 8.70 -3.84
C GLY A 82 -9.08 9.06 -3.66
N ARG A 83 -9.71 9.68 -4.66
CA ARG A 83 -11.09 10.19 -4.58
C ARG A 83 -11.93 9.62 -5.71
N GLY A 84 -12.82 8.70 -5.39
CA GLY A 84 -13.88 8.24 -6.26
C GLY A 84 -15.11 9.13 -6.20
N GLY A 85 -16.16 8.77 -6.93
CA GLY A 85 -17.42 9.50 -6.95
C GLY A 85 -18.36 9.08 -8.07
N LEU A 86 -19.44 9.83 -8.24
CA LEU A 86 -20.41 9.63 -9.31
C LEU A 86 -20.05 10.50 -10.52
N PHE A 87 -19.92 9.87 -11.68
CA PHE A 87 -19.57 10.50 -12.94
C PHE A 87 -20.74 10.36 -13.93
N HIS A 88 -21.06 11.45 -14.63
CA HIS A 88 -22.13 11.47 -15.62
C HIS A 88 -21.54 11.59 -17.03
N TYR A 89 -21.85 10.64 -17.87
CA TYR A 89 -21.40 10.58 -19.26
C TYR A 89 -22.58 10.80 -20.20
N ASN A 90 -22.50 11.82 -21.07
CA ASN A 90 -23.46 12.11 -22.09
C ASN A 90 -22.85 11.84 -23.47
N MET A 91 -23.42 10.91 -24.22
CA MET A 91 -22.91 10.46 -25.51
C MET A 91 -23.63 11.16 -26.70
N ASN A 92 -24.58 12.08 -26.44
CA ASN A 92 -25.46 12.63 -27.46
C ASN A 92 -24.85 13.77 -28.31
N SER A 93 -23.64 14.29 -28.00
CA SER A 93 -23.23 15.57 -28.59
C SER A 93 -22.22 15.53 -29.73
N GLN A 94 -21.43 14.45 -29.91
CA GLN A 94 -20.44 14.41 -31.00
C GLN A 94 -20.23 13.03 -31.65
N ALA A 95 -20.27 11.95 -30.89
CA ALA A 95 -20.04 10.59 -31.38
C ALA A 95 -21.18 10.06 -32.26
N ALA A 96 -22.41 10.59 -32.11
CA ALA A 96 -23.54 10.28 -32.98
C ALA A 96 -23.33 10.79 -34.40
N ARG A 97 -22.52 11.81 -34.63
CA ARG A 97 -22.15 12.34 -35.97
C ARG A 97 -21.09 11.50 -36.67
N GLU A 98 -20.37 10.65 -35.96
CA GLU A 98 -19.28 9.80 -36.47
C GLU A 98 -19.70 8.33 -36.65
N GLY A 99 -21.02 8.01 -36.59
CA GLY A 99 -21.54 6.67 -36.87
C GLY A 99 -21.31 5.63 -35.75
N LEU A 100 -20.93 6.07 -34.56
CA LEU A 100 -20.86 5.24 -33.38
C LEU A 100 -22.23 5.18 -32.70
N ALA A 101 -22.96 4.12 -32.97
CA ALA A 101 -24.40 3.94 -32.81
C ALA A 101 -24.88 3.69 -31.35
N CYS A 102 -24.59 4.56 -30.39
CA CYS A 102 -25.30 4.55 -29.09
C CYS A 102 -25.35 5.99 -28.56
N GLY A 103 -26.43 6.71 -28.84
CA GLY A 103 -26.79 7.91 -28.09
C GLY A 103 -27.35 7.51 -26.74
N GLY A 104 -27.16 8.37 -25.73
CA GLY A 104 -27.70 8.12 -24.40
C GLY A 104 -26.85 8.80 -23.32
N SER A 105 -27.33 8.73 -22.07
CA SER A 105 -26.60 9.16 -20.90
C SER A 105 -26.45 8.02 -19.92
N MET A 106 -25.32 8.02 -19.19
CA MET A 106 -25.00 7.00 -18.22
C MET A 106 -24.33 7.63 -16.99
N SER A 107 -24.73 7.15 -15.81
CA SER A 107 -24.10 7.48 -14.56
C SER A 107 -23.27 6.28 -14.10
N VAL A 108 -21.98 6.51 -13.84
CA VAL A 108 -21.05 5.47 -13.35
C VAL A 108 -20.51 5.90 -12.01
N PHE A 109 -20.63 5.06 -11.01
CA PHE A 109 -19.96 5.23 -9.73
C PHE A 109 -18.57 4.61 -9.81
N ILE A 110 -17.54 5.41 -9.55
CA ILE A 110 -16.15 4.97 -9.49
C ILE A 110 -15.72 4.92 -8.03
N GLU A 111 -15.46 3.72 -7.54
CA GLU A 111 -14.98 3.46 -6.17
C GLU A 111 -13.49 3.13 -6.21
N VAL A 112 -12.68 3.82 -5.38
CA VAL A 112 -11.23 3.61 -5.33
C VAL A 112 -10.88 2.65 -4.19
N TYR A 113 -10.15 1.61 -4.54
CA TYR A 113 -9.56 0.65 -3.62
C TYR A 113 -8.05 0.92 -3.53
N ALA A 114 -7.68 1.71 -2.53
CA ALA A 114 -6.27 2.01 -2.28
C ALA A 114 -5.57 0.82 -1.62
N SER A 115 -4.33 0.58 -2.03
CA SER A 115 -3.44 -0.36 -1.35
C SER A 115 -3.23 0.05 0.10
N ARG A 116 -3.08 -0.94 0.97
CA ARG A 116 -2.74 -0.70 2.37
C ARG A 116 -1.31 -0.17 2.47
N PRO A 117 -1.05 0.82 3.34
CA PRO A 117 0.33 1.23 3.60
C PRO A 117 1.14 0.04 4.11
N VAL A 118 2.39 -0.07 3.67
CA VAL A 118 3.26 -1.18 4.06
C VAL A 118 4.18 -0.75 5.17
N LEU A 119 4.19 -1.50 6.28
CA LEU A 119 5.18 -1.38 7.34
C LEU A 119 6.18 -2.54 7.24
N VAL A 120 7.44 -2.21 7.06
CA VAL A 120 8.56 -3.14 7.09
C VAL A 120 9.18 -3.09 8.48
N MET A 121 9.00 -4.16 9.23
CA MET A 121 9.58 -4.33 10.56
C MET A 121 10.93 -5.06 10.43
N CYS A 122 12.02 -4.36 10.68
CA CYS A 122 13.35 -4.94 10.73
C CYS A 122 13.70 -5.32 12.18
N GLY A 123 13.49 -6.58 12.50
CA GLY A 123 13.70 -7.13 13.85
C GLY A 123 12.41 -7.52 14.57
N ALA A 124 12.25 -8.83 14.82
CA ALA A 124 11.09 -9.42 15.50
C ALA A 124 11.26 -9.53 17.02
N GLY A 125 11.97 -8.57 17.66
CA GLY A 125 12.11 -8.48 19.13
C GLY A 125 10.78 -8.22 19.85
N HIS A 126 10.83 -7.96 21.16
CA HIS A 126 9.63 -7.66 21.94
C HIS A 126 8.88 -6.43 21.37
N VAL A 127 9.59 -5.32 21.14
CA VAL A 127 9.00 -4.12 20.55
C VAL A 127 8.49 -4.39 19.13
N GLY A 128 9.27 -5.09 18.29
CA GLY A 128 8.86 -5.42 16.92
C GLY A 128 7.58 -6.26 16.89
N GLY A 129 7.45 -7.26 17.76
CA GLY A 129 6.24 -8.06 17.87
C GLY A 129 5.01 -7.26 18.30
N CYS A 130 5.15 -6.32 19.24
CA CYS A 130 4.08 -5.40 19.63
C CYS A 130 3.72 -4.44 18.50
N MET A 131 4.75 -3.85 17.84
CA MET A 131 4.56 -2.93 16.73
C MET A 131 3.79 -3.56 15.57
N MET A 132 4.13 -4.79 15.17
CA MET A 132 3.43 -5.50 14.10
C MET A 132 1.93 -5.69 14.40
N ARG A 133 1.59 -6.11 15.64
CA ARG A 133 0.19 -6.27 16.06
C ARG A 133 -0.58 -4.97 16.01
N LEU A 134 -0.02 -3.89 16.54
CA LEU A 134 -0.64 -2.58 16.57
C LEU A 134 -0.78 -1.97 15.16
N ALA A 135 0.24 -2.10 14.32
CA ALA A 135 0.21 -1.60 12.95
C ALA A 135 -0.85 -2.33 12.10
N ARG A 136 -1.05 -3.63 12.30
CA ARG A 136 -2.13 -4.40 11.66
C ARG A 136 -3.52 -3.86 12.02
N LEU A 137 -3.75 -3.53 13.29
CA LEU A 137 -5.03 -2.94 13.75
C LEU A 137 -5.31 -1.57 13.11
N THR A 138 -4.26 -0.85 12.68
CA THR A 138 -4.37 0.46 12.02
C THR A 138 -4.28 0.38 10.49
N GLY A 139 -4.45 -0.83 9.93
CA GLY A 139 -4.62 -1.07 8.50
C GLY A 139 -3.33 -1.19 7.70
N PHE A 140 -2.16 -1.34 8.33
CA PHE A 140 -0.93 -1.63 7.62
C PHE A 140 -0.85 -3.09 7.15
N GLN A 141 -0.27 -3.30 5.98
CA GLN A 141 0.29 -4.57 5.57
C GLN A 141 1.67 -4.72 6.21
N ILE A 142 1.96 -5.87 6.80
CA ILE A 142 3.17 -6.10 7.58
C ILE A 142 4.16 -6.98 6.80
N ILE A 143 5.37 -6.46 6.59
CA ILE A 143 6.51 -7.24 6.13
C ILE A 143 7.49 -7.36 7.29
N LEU A 144 7.84 -8.58 7.67
CA LEU A 144 8.85 -8.85 8.69
C LEU A 144 10.17 -9.20 8.02
N ALA A 145 11.26 -8.53 8.40
CA ALA A 145 12.64 -8.87 8.06
C ALA A 145 13.42 -9.18 9.33
N ASP A 146 13.95 -10.39 9.47
CA ASP A 146 14.67 -10.82 10.68
C ASP A 146 15.77 -11.83 10.35
N GLU A 147 16.89 -11.75 11.08
CA GLU A 147 18.05 -12.63 10.91
C GLU A 147 18.02 -13.89 11.77
N ARG A 148 17.08 -13.98 12.70
CA ARG A 148 16.96 -15.14 13.61
C ARG A 148 16.40 -16.37 12.90
N PRO A 149 16.76 -17.57 13.36
CA PRO A 149 16.14 -18.80 12.88
C PRO A 149 14.62 -18.76 12.99
N GLU A 150 13.92 -19.18 11.95
CA GLU A 150 12.45 -19.15 11.85
C GLU A 150 11.77 -19.81 13.05
N ALA A 151 12.34 -20.90 13.55
CA ALA A 151 11.79 -21.61 14.70
C ALA A 151 11.71 -20.76 15.99
N LEU A 152 12.56 -19.72 16.12
CA LEU A 152 12.58 -18.84 17.30
C LEU A 152 11.58 -17.67 17.18
N ILE A 153 11.04 -17.43 15.99
CA ILE A 153 10.15 -16.30 15.71
C ILE A 153 8.90 -16.71 14.92
N ALA A 154 8.55 -17.99 14.95
CA ALA A 154 7.43 -18.54 14.17
C ALA A 154 6.09 -17.83 14.42
N ASP A 155 5.81 -17.45 15.66
CA ASP A 155 4.62 -16.69 16.08
C ASP A 155 4.58 -15.31 15.39
N LYS A 156 5.73 -14.69 15.18
CA LYS A 156 5.86 -13.37 14.54
C LYS A 156 5.82 -13.47 13.02
N ILE A 157 6.42 -14.54 12.45
CA ILE A 157 6.29 -14.84 11.01
C ILE A 157 4.82 -15.03 10.65
N ASN A 158 4.07 -15.81 11.45
CA ASN A 158 2.64 -16.03 11.23
C ASN A 158 1.79 -14.75 11.41
N ALA A 159 2.29 -13.77 12.14
CA ALA A 159 1.64 -12.47 12.30
C ALA A 159 1.97 -11.48 11.18
N ALA A 160 2.93 -11.77 10.29
CA ALA A 160 3.27 -10.96 9.14
C ALA A 160 2.48 -11.38 7.89
N ASP A 161 2.24 -10.44 6.96
CA ASP A 161 1.68 -10.75 5.64
C ASP A 161 2.76 -11.31 4.69
N ARG A 162 4.03 -10.94 4.95
CA ARG A 162 5.21 -11.45 4.23
C ARG A 162 6.40 -11.50 5.17
N TYR A 163 7.21 -12.56 5.05
CA TYR A 163 8.47 -12.71 5.77
C TYR A 163 9.66 -12.68 4.79
N ILE A 164 10.74 -12.01 5.20
CA ILE A 164 12.01 -11.93 4.50
C ILE A 164 13.08 -12.46 5.48
N PRO A 165 13.58 -13.69 5.28
CA PRO A 165 14.71 -14.19 6.05
C PRO A 165 15.97 -13.40 5.71
N ILE A 166 16.63 -12.85 6.71
CA ILE A 166 17.80 -12.00 6.57
C ILE A 166 19.07 -12.79 6.91
N LYS A 167 20.03 -12.75 5.98
CA LYS A 167 21.43 -13.11 6.22
C LYS A 167 22.30 -11.86 6.23
N ASN A 168 21.98 -10.92 5.37
CA ASN A 168 22.58 -9.59 5.30
C ASN A 168 21.50 -8.56 4.97
N TYR A 169 21.18 -7.68 5.89
CA TYR A 169 20.12 -6.68 5.71
C TYR A 169 20.29 -5.84 4.44
N GLU A 170 21.52 -5.39 4.14
CA GLU A 170 21.79 -4.53 2.99
C GLU A 170 21.48 -5.23 1.66
N GLU A 171 21.89 -6.50 1.53
CA GLU A 171 21.65 -7.28 0.31
C GLU A 171 20.20 -7.78 0.19
N ASP A 172 19.67 -8.33 1.29
CA ASP A 172 18.40 -9.05 1.25
C ASP A 172 17.22 -8.08 1.14
N LEU A 173 17.27 -6.93 1.81
CA LEU A 173 16.27 -5.87 1.64
C LEU A 173 16.36 -5.24 0.24
N GLY A 174 17.57 -5.05 -0.29
CA GLY A 174 17.75 -4.52 -1.65
C GLY A 174 17.16 -5.44 -2.73
N LYS A 175 17.18 -6.76 -2.53
CA LYS A 175 16.61 -7.76 -3.46
C LYS A 175 15.11 -7.97 -3.26
N ALA A 176 14.55 -7.55 -2.15
CA ALA A 176 13.21 -7.96 -1.69
C ALA A 176 12.04 -7.31 -2.45
N ARG A 177 12.28 -6.42 -3.43
CA ARG A 177 11.23 -5.68 -4.16
C ARG A 177 10.19 -5.09 -3.21
N LEU A 178 10.64 -4.23 -2.30
CA LEU A 178 9.78 -3.53 -1.36
C LEU A 178 9.07 -2.37 -2.09
N PRO A 179 7.81 -2.06 -1.72
CA PRO A 179 7.08 -0.98 -2.37
C PRO A 179 7.71 0.38 -2.04
N GLN A 180 7.67 1.29 -3.01
CA GLN A 180 8.01 2.69 -2.77
C GLN A 180 7.07 3.29 -1.73
N GLY A 181 7.56 4.22 -0.94
CA GLY A 181 6.76 4.85 0.11
C GLY A 181 6.43 3.92 1.28
N ALA A 182 7.14 2.80 1.45
CA ALA A 182 6.98 1.96 2.63
C ALA A 182 7.48 2.66 3.90
N PHE A 183 6.95 2.24 5.03
CA PHE A 183 7.31 2.71 6.37
C PHE A 183 8.24 1.67 7.01
N TYR A 184 9.41 2.10 7.45
CA TYR A 184 10.42 1.21 8.03
C TYR A 184 10.62 1.49 9.51
N VAL A 185 10.59 0.44 10.32
CA VAL A 185 10.95 0.48 11.75
C VAL A 185 12.12 -0.44 11.97
N LEU A 186 13.26 0.13 12.35
CA LEU A 186 14.52 -0.59 12.57
C LEU A 186 14.70 -0.85 14.06
N ALA A 187 14.67 -2.13 14.44
CA ALA A 187 14.81 -2.62 15.80
C ALA A 187 15.65 -3.91 15.81
N GLY A 188 16.75 -3.88 15.08
CA GLY A 188 17.66 -5.01 14.94
C GLY A 188 18.36 -5.38 16.25
N PRO A 189 18.97 -6.57 16.31
CA PRO A 189 19.58 -7.08 17.52
C PRO A 189 20.90 -6.37 17.89
N ASN A 190 21.52 -5.68 16.95
CA ASN A 190 22.79 -5.01 17.16
C ASN A 190 23.01 -3.83 16.22
N HIS A 191 24.07 -3.03 16.49
CA HIS A 191 24.39 -1.82 15.74
C HIS A 191 24.73 -2.06 14.26
N ASP A 192 25.35 -3.20 13.91
CA ASP A 192 25.72 -3.51 12.54
C ASP A 192 24.51 -3.92 11.70
N ALA A 193 23.60 -4.69 12.28
CA ALA A 193 22.33 -5.04 11.67
C ALA A 193 21.50 -3.79 11.34
N ASP A 194 21.34 -2.88 12.31
CA ASP A 194 20.60 -1.62 12.11
C ASP A 194 21.28 -0.70 11.10
N ARG A 195 22.62 -0.60 11.10
CA ARG A 195 23.36 0.17 10.10
C ARG A 195 23.13 -0.36 8.69
N LYS A 196 23.24 -1.68 8.50
CA LYS A 196 23.01 -2.34 7.19
C LYS A 196 21.57 -2.16 6.72
N ALA A 197 20.60 -2.35 7.63
CA ALA A 197 19.21 -2.11 7.34
C ALA A 197 18.97 -0.65 6.93
N LEU A 198 19.51 0.32 7.68
CA LEU A 198 19.37 1.73 7.36
C LEU A 198 20.00 2.10 6.01
N ALA A 199 21.18 1.59 5.69
CA ALA A 199 21.82 1.77 4.39
C ALA A 199 20.93 1.29 3.23
N ALA A 200 20.31 0.11 3.38
CA ALA A 200 19.41 -0.43 2.37
C ALA A 200 18.14 0.41 2.18
N VAL A 201 17.51 0.83 3.29
CA VAL A 201 16.20 1.50 3.21
C VAL A 201 16.29 2.96 2.80
N LEU A 202 17.38 3.67 3.10
CA LEU A 202 17.59 5.04 2.63
C LEU A 202 17.62 5.15 1.09
N ASN A 203 18.04 4.09 0.41
CA ASN A 203 18.05 4.02 -1.06
C ASN A 203 16.69 3.60 -1.66
N ALA A 204 15.71 3.20 -0.84
CA ALA A 204 14.42 2.67 -1.28
C ALA A 204 13.30 3.73 -1.36
N SER A 205 13.61 5.02 -1.23
CA SER A 205 12.62 6.12 -1.19
C SER A 205 11.48 5.86 -0.19
N PRO A 206 11.80 5.69 1.11
CA PRO A 206 10.81 5.40 2.13
C PRO A 206 9.90 6.60 2.41
N ALA A 207 8.65 6.35 2.83
CA ALA A 207 7.79 7.39 3.41
C ALA A 207 8.16 7.72 4.85
N TYR A 208 8.74 6.75 5.56
CA TYR A 208 9.18 6.88 6.95
C TYR A 208 10.30 5.88 7.23
N VAL A 209 11.32 6.32 7.95
CA VAL A 209 12.34 5.45 8.54
C VAL A 209 12.54 5.87 9.99
N GLY A 210 12.24 4.97 10.91
CA GLY A 210 12.52 5.16 12.33
C GLY A 210 13.48 4.11 12.86
N MET A 211 14.41 4.49 13.73
CA MET A 211 15.40 3.58 14.29
C MET A 211 15.40 3.64 15.81
N ILE A 212 15.27 2.47 16.45
CA ILE A 212 15.37 2.32 17.90
C ILE A 212 16.81 2.40 18.32
N GLY A 213 17.12 3.30 19.25
CA GLY A 213 18.45 3.38 19.86
C GLY A 213 18.69 4.65 20.64
N GLY A 214 19.55 4.57 21.65
CA GLY A 214 20.03 5.74 22.37
C GLY A 214 21.03 6.56 21.55
N LYS A 215 21.22 7.82 21.92
CA LYS A 215 22.12 8.77 21.22
C LYS A 215 23.48 8.20 20.85
N PRO A 216 24.22 7.45 21.72
CA PRO A 216 25.53 6.92 21.37
C PRO A 216 25.49 5.93 20.20
N LYS A 217 24.47 5.05 20.16
CA LYS A 217 24.26 4.09 19.07
C LYS A 217 24.01 4.82 17.75
N ILE A 218 23.11 5.79 17.77
CA ILE A 218 22.71 6.56 16.58
C ILE A 218 23.91 7.32 16.00
N THR A 219 24.64 8.04 16.85
CA THR A 219 25.86 8.78 16.43
C THR A 219 26.85 7.85 15.75
N ALA A 220 27.17 6.70 16.36
CA ALA A 220 28.11 5.75 15.80
C ALA A 220 27.66 5.15 14.46
N ILE A 221 26.34 4.95 14.27
CA ILE A 221 25.78 4.48 12.99
C ILE A 221 25.87 5.58 11.93
N PHE A 222 25.52 6.82 12.26
CA PHE A 222 25.54 7.95 11.34
C PHE A 222 26.96 8.28 10.89
N GLU A 223 27.95 8.27 11.78
CA GLU A 223 29.37 8.46 11.43
C GLU A 223 29.84 7.43 10.39
N LYS A 224 29.47 6.15 10.58
CA LYS A 224 29.81 5.10 9.62
C LYS A 224 29.12 5.30 8.27
N LEU A 225 27.84 5.70 8.25
CA LEU A 225 27.10 5.97 7.02
C LEU A 225 27.66 7.20 6.29
N HIS A 226 28.07 8.25 7.00
CA HIS A 226 28.79 9.37 6.43
C HIS A 226 30.09 8.93 5.76
N ALA A 227 30.88 8.07 6.42
CA ALA A 227 32.10 7.50 5.83
C ALA A 227 31.83 6.63 4.59
N MET A 228 30.62 6.10 4.44
CA MET A 228 30.13 5.36 3.26
C MET A 228 29.56 6.28 2.16
N GLY A 229 29.49 7.61 2.39
CA GLY A 229 29.05 8.59 1.40
C GLY A 229 27.59 9.03 1.50
N TYR A 230 26.85 8.63 2.55
CA TYR A 230 25.50 9.15 2.79
C TYR A 230 25.55 10.61 3.23
N SER A 231 24.70 11.46 2.64
CA SER A 231 24.63 12.87 2.98
C SER A 231 23.91 13.13 4.30
N GLN A 232 24.17 14.29 4.91
CA GLN A 232 23.43 14.71 6.12
C GLN A 232 21.93 14.79 5.86
N GLU A 233 21.51 15.27 4.69
CA GLU A 233 20.10 15.37 4.31
C GLU A 233 19.40 14.01 4.28
N GLN A 234 20.09 12.95 3.85
CA GLN A 234 19.56 11.58 3.91
C GLN A 234 19.43 11.10 5.35
N LEU A 235 20.39 11.39 6.21
CA LEU A 235 20.37 10.97 7.61
C LEU A 235 19.34 11.77 8.44
N ASP A 236 19.10 13.03 8.11
CA ASP A 236 18.09 13.87 8.75
C ASP A 236 16.65 13.41 8.50
N GLN A 237 16.44 12.56 7.49
CA GLN A 237 15.15 11.92 7.24
C GLN A 237 14.82 10.80 8.24
N VAL A 238 15.82 10.31 8.98
CA VAL A 238 15.65 9.23 9.95
C VAL A 238 15.04 9.78 11.24
N TYR A 239 13.93 9.20 11.66
CA TYR A 239 13.27 9.51 12.92
C TYR A 239 14.06 8.87 14.06
N THR A 240 14.77 9.69 14.83
CA THR A 240 15.57 9.25 15.96
C THR A 240 15.77 10.42 16.96
N PRO A 241 15.50 10.20 18.25
CA PRO A 241 14.89 9.03 18.82
C PRO A 241 13.54 8.73 18.16
N ILE A 242 13.21 7.44 17.97
CA ILE A 242 11.96 7.00 17.34
C ILE A 242 10.80 7.10 18.33
N GLY A 243 9.63 7.48 17.81
CA GLY A 243 8.39 7.57 18.58
C GLY A 243 8.19 8.90 19.29
N LEU A 244 6.98 9.12 19.78
CA LEU A 244 6.63 10.30 20.58
C LEU A 244 7.17 10.13 22.01
N ASP A 245 7.56 11.23 22.64
CA ASP A 245 7.96 11.22 24.05
C ASP A 245 6.69 11.15 24.93
N VAL A 246 6.36 9.94 25.36
CA VAL A 246 5.20 9.65 26.21
C VAL A 246 5.61 9.00 27.55
N GLY A 247 6.92 8.96 27.84
CA GLY A 247 7.45 8.34 29.04
C GLY A 247 7.34 6.80 29.03
N ASN A 248 7.78 6.17 27.94
CA ASN A 248 7.65 4.72 27.68
C ASN A 248 8.69 3.91 28.45
N GLU A 249 8.25 2.85 29.10
CA GLU A 249 9.10 1.90 29.83
C GLU A 249 8.99 0.47 29.27
N THR A 250 7.78 0.07 28.85
CA THR A 250 7.51 -1.29 28.36
C THR A 250 7.60 -1.39 26.84
N PRO A 251 7.86 -2.59 26.28
CA PRO A 251 7.83 -2.80 24.82
C PRO A 251 6.51 -2.40 24.16
N GLU A 252 5.41 -2.57 24.86
CA GLU A 252 4.07 -2.19 24.41
C GLU A 252 3.92 -0.66 24.31
N GLU A 253 4.35 0.07 25.32
CA GLU A 253 4.31 1.54 25.34
C GLU A 253 5.24 2.12 24.27
N ILE A 254 6.44 1.58 24.11
CA ILE A 254 7.37 1.93 23.04
C ILE A 254 6.71 1.72 21.68
N ALA A 255 6.06 0.58 21.46
CA ALA A 255 5.38 0.31 20.19
C ALA A 255 4.21 1.26 19.93
N VAL A 256 3.45 1.66 20.95
CA VAL A 256 2.39 2.66 20.85
C VAL A 256 2.96 4.01 20.46
N SER A 257 4.03 4.46 21.10
CA SER A 257 4.67 5.75 20.80
C SER A 257 5.21 5.79 19.36
N ILE A 258 5.85 4.71 18.90
CA ILE A 258 6.33 4.59 17.52
C ILE A 258 5.18 4.60 16.53
N LEU A 259 4.11 3.84 16.79
CA LEU A 259 2.97 3.80 15.89
C LEU A 259 2.28 5.16 15.80
N ALA A 260 2.17 5.90 16.90
CA ALA A 260 1.60 7.25 16.89
C ALA A 260 2.39 8.17 15.95
N GLU A 261 3.73 8.15 16.01
CA GLU A 261 4.60 8.91 15.10
C GLU A 261 4.42 8.45 13.63
N VAL A 262 4.42 7.15 13.38
CA VAL A 262 4.16 6.57 12.04
C VAL A 262 2.82 7.04 11.47
N LEU A 263 1.75 7.05 12.29
CA LEU A 263 0.43 7.52 11.88
C LEU A 263 0.39 9.03 11.60
N MET A 264 1.16 9.83 12.33
CA MET A 264 1.29 11.27 12.03
C MET A 264 1.90 11.49 10.64
N VAL A 265 2.97 10.77 10.32
CA VAL A 265 3.60 10.85 8.99
C VAL A 265 2.65 10.34 7.91
N LYS A 266 2.03 9.16 8.10
CA LYS A 266 1.05 8.59 7.18
C LYS A 266 -0.08 9.57 6.85
N ASN A 267 -0.57 10.28 7.85
CA ASN A 267 -1.68 11.22 7.72
C ASN A 267 -1.22 12.66 7.38
N LYS A 268 0.05 12.85 7.00
CA LYS A 268 0.65 14.13 6.59
C LYS A 268 0.49 15.23 7.66
N LYS A 269 0.59 14.87 8.93
CA LYS A 269 0.53 15.81 10.06
C LYS A 269 1.90 16.44 10.40
N GLY A 270 2.93 16.11 9.61
CA GLY A 270 4.29 16.58 9.82
C GLY A 270 5.06 15.77 10.87
N ARG A 271 6.35 16.10 11.02
CA ARG A 271 7.18 15.53 12.08
C ARG A 271 6.72 16.15 13.41
N PRO A 272 6.50 15.34 14.47
CA PRO A 272 6.21 15.91 15.79
C PRO A 272 7.38 16.82 16.18
N GLN A 273 7.07 18.06 16.52
CA GLN A 273 8.06 18.90 17.18
C GLN A 273 8.18 18.35 18.60
N ASN A 274 9.38 17.93 18.97
CA ASN A 274 9.66 17.59 20.36
C ASN A 274 9.35 18.84 21.21
N VAL A 275 8.28 18.74 21.99
CA VAL A 275 7.89 19.77 22.96
C VAL A 275 8.84 19.71 24.14
#